data_4e17a3b3dae3315fa7ba3903ed0171bb
#
_entry.id   4e17a3b3dae3315fa7ba3903ed0171bb
#
_cell.length_a   1.000
_cell.length_b   1.000
_cell.length_c   1.000
_cell.angle_alpha   90.00
_cell.angle_beta   90.00
_cell.angle_gamma   90.00
#
_symmetry.space_group_name_H-M   'P 1'
#
loop_
_entity.id
_entity.type
_entity.pdbx_description
1 polymer ?
#
loop_
_entity_poly.entity_id
_entity_poly.type
_entity_poly.pdbx_seq_one_letter_code
_entity_poly.pdbx_strand_id
1 'polypeptide(L)'
;EGALVKKGTLLVKVDDSDLQAQLARAEFQKELLAAKLERQRILLKRESISVEEFQQLETEYNMNLADIELLKVRIARTEIRAPFDGRMGFRFVSEGSYLQSSTKVSSIVDNSYLKIEFSIPEKYIDLPLVGRKLTFQPSGMEYQIEAEVYAVDPQADVATHTITLRARYRNTKN
;
A
#
# COMPACT_ATOMS: atom_id res chain seq x y z
N GLU A 1 2.50 19.38 0.37
CA GLU A 1 3.91 19.18 0.67
C GLU A 1 4.19 19.47 2.15
N GLY A 2 5.09 18.72 2.78
CA GLY A 2 5.46 18.91 4.19
C GLY A 2 4.38 18.54 5.23
N ALA A 3 3.16 18.23 4.82
CA ALA A 3 2.04 17.94 5.71
C ALA A 3 2.17 16.56 6.36
N LEU A 4 1.67 16.43 7.59
CA LEU A 4 1.48 15.14 8.24
C LEU A 4 0.21 14.50 7.68
N VAL A 5 0.32 13.24 7.27
CA VAL A 5 -0.80 12.45 6.74
C VAL A 5 -0.92 11.14 7.49
N LYS A 6 -2.17 10.69 7.62
CA LYS A 6 -2.49 9.39 8.21
C LYS A 6 -2.62 8.34 7.12
N LYS A 7 -2.38 7.09 7.47
CA LYS A 7 -2.66 5.93 6.62
C LYS A 7 -4.07 6.02 6.03
N GLY A 8 -4.19 5.79 4.73
CA GLY A 8 -5.46 5.84 4.01
C GLY A 8 -5.86 7.24 3.51
N THR A 9 -5.18 8.32 3.92
CA THR A 9 -5.45 9.68 3.40
C THR A 9 -5.25 9.70 1.90
N LEU A 10 -6.23 10.22 1.16
CA LEU A 10 -6.13 10.40 -0.30
C LEU A 10 -5.07 11.46 -0.60
N LEU A 11 -4.09 11.09 -1.41
CA LEU A 11 -2.97 11.95 -1.80
C LEU A 11 -3.12 12.48 -3.21
N VAL A 12 -3.52 11.60 -4.12
CA VAL A 12 -3.73 11.93 -5.54
C VAL A 12 -4.93 11.15 -6.05
N LYS A 13 -5.73 11.81 -6.88
CA LYS A 13 -6.79 11.20 -7.66
C LYS A 13 -6.41 11.31 -9.14
N VAL A 14 -6.33 10.17 -9.81
CA VAL A 14 -6.18 10.10 -11.27
C VAL A 14 -7.57 10.15 -11.88
N ASP A 15 -7.71 10.74 -13.05
CA ASP A 15 -9.01 10.78 -13.76
C ASP A 15 -9.48 9.35 -14.05
N ASP A 16 -10.69 9.05 -13.61
CA ASP A 16 -11.35 7.75 -13.74
C ASP A 16 -12.74 7.85 -14.37
N SER A 17 -13.03 8.96 -15.03
CA SER A 17 -14.34 9.26 -15.61
C SER A 17 -14.80 8.18 -16.60
N ASP A 18 -13.89 7.63 -17.40
CA ASP A 18 -14.16 6.54 -18.32
C ASP A 18 -14.49 5.23 -17.59
N LEU A 19 -13.76 4.93 -16.51
CA LEU A 19 -14.02 3.75 -15.66
C LEU A 19 -15.35 3.85 -14.93
N GLN A 20 -15.71 5.04 -14.45
CA GLN A 20 -17.02 5.30 -13.81
C GLN A 20 -18.16 5.10 -14.82
N ALA A 21 -18.00 5.57 -16.08
CA ALA A 21 -18.98 5.33 -17.11
C ALA A 21 -19.14 3.84 -17.47
N GLN A 22 -18.02 3.10 -17.51
CA GLN A 22 -18.04 1.66 -17.72
C GLN A 22 -18.72 0.93 -16.56
N LEU A 23 -18.45 1.33 -15.31
CA LEU A 23 -19.09 0.77 -14.12
C LEU A 23 -20.60 0.99 -14.16
N ALA A 24 -21.06 2.20 -14.44
CA ALA A 24 -22.48 2.50 -14.55
C ALA A 24 -23.17 1.64 -15.62
N ARG A 25 -22.52 1.46 -16.79
CA ARG A 25 -23.04 0.58 -17.85
C ARG A 25 -23.17 -0.89 -17.35
N ALA A 26 -22.15 -1.40 -16.66
CA ALA A 26 -22.15 -2.77 -16.14
C ALA A 26 -23.22 -2.95 -15.05
N GLU A 27 -23.48 -1.93 -14.24
CA GLU A 27 -24.53 -1.93 -13.22
C GLU A 27 -25.94 -1.98 -13.87
N PHE A 28 -26.19 -1.20 -14.92
CA PHE A 28 -27.46 -1.32 -15.66
C PHE A 28 -27.64 -2.70 -16.32
N GLN A 29 -26.54 -3.29 -16.83
CA GLN A 29 -26.59 -4.65 -17.36
C GLN A 29 -26.93 -5.67 -16.28
N LYS A 30 -26.35 -5.52 -15.07
CA LYS A 30 -26.68 -6.37 -13.91
C LYS A 30 -28.17 -6.30 -13.56
N GLU A 31 -28.75 -5.10 -13.55
CA GLU A 31 -30.19 -4.94 -13.24
C GLU A 31 -31.05 -5.63 -14.31
N LEU A 32 -30.70 -5.50 -15.59
CA LEU A 32 -31.39 -6.18 -16.67
C LEU A 32 -31.32 -7.70 -16.54
N LEU A 33 -30.11 -8.24 -16.27
CA LEU A 33 -29.89 -9.67 -16.11
C LEU A 33 -30.59 -10.22 -14.87
N ALA A 34 -30.58 -9.48 -13.75
CA ALA A 34 -31.29 -9.84 -12.53
C ALA A 34 -32.80 -9.96 -12.77
N ALA A 35 -33.40 -8.99 -13.49
CA ALA A 35 -34.82 -9.03 -13.84
C ALA A 35 -35.17 -10.19 -14.78
N LYS A 36 -34.28 -10.54 -15.72
CA LYS A 36 -34.41 -11.72 -16.59
C LYS A 36 -34.32 -13.01 -15.78
N LEU A 37 -33.35 -13.14 -14.88
CA LEU A 37 -33.17 -14.31 -14.02
C LEU A 37 -34.40 -14.59 -13.15
N GLU A 38 -34.94 -13.56 -12.52
CA GLU A 38 -36.14 -13.75 -11.67
C GLU A 38 -37.35 -14.23 -12.51
N ARG A 39 -37.48 -13.69 -13.72
CA ARG A 39 -38.53 -14.13 -14.64
C ARG A 39 -38.34 -15.59 -15.09
N GLN A 40 -37.11 -15.95 -15.46
CA GLN A 40 -36.81 -17.34 -15.85
C GLN A 40 -36.86 -18.32 -14.68
N ARG A 41 -36.56 -17.90 -13.46
CA ARG A 41 -36.75 -18.72 -12.25
C ARG A 41 -38.21 -19.15 -12.07
N ILE A 42 -39.16 -18.26 -12.37
CA ILE A 42 -40.59 -18.59 -12.31
C ILE A 42 -40.98 -19.58 -13.42
N LEU A 43 -40.43 -19.40 -14.63
CA LEU A 43 -40.65 -20.29 -15.77
C LEU A 43 -40.06 -21.68 -15.54
N LEU A 44 -38.87 -21.75 -14.96
CA LEU A 44 -38.23 -23.01 -14.60
C LEU A 44 -39.08 -23.82 -13.59
N LYS A 45 -39.64 -23.15 -12.56
CA LYS A 45 -40.53 -23.78 -11.59
C LYS A 45 -41.82 -24.33 -12.24
N ARG A 46 -42.18 -23.80 -13.41
CA ARG A 46 -43.34 -24.25 -14.20
C ARG A 46 -42.97 -25.25 -15.31
N GLU A 47 -41.70 -25.71 -15.30
CA GLU A 47 -41.14 -26.61 -16.33
C GLU A 47 -41.27 -26.04 -17.76
N SER A 48 -41.36 -24.69 -17.90
CA SER A 48 -41.56 -24.01 -19.18
C SER A 48 -40.23 -23.66 -19.88
N ILE A 49 -39.10 -23.83 -19.22
CA ILE A 49 -37.75 -23.66 -19.77
C ILE A 49 -36.86 -24.80 -19.27
N SER A 50 -35.75 -25.06 -19.96
CA SER A 50 -34.76 -26.04 -19.55
C SER A 50 -33.87 -25.52 -18.41
N VAL A 51 -33.32 -26.45 -17.63
CA VAL A 51 -32.32 -26.14 -16.62
C VAL A 51 -31.08 -25.50 -17.26
N GLU A 52 -30.73 -25.95 -18.46
CA GLU A 52 -29.58 -25.44 -19.20
C GLU A 52 -29.73 -23.96 -19.57
N GLU A 53 -30.90 -23.55 -20.08
CA GLU A 53 -31.22 -22.15 -20.39
C GLU A 53 -31.13 -21.25 -19.14
N PHE A 54 -31.62 -21.74 -18.00
CA PHE A 54 -31.52 -21.01 -16.76
C PHE A 54 -30.08 -20.87 -16.30
N GLN A 55 -29.28 -21.95 -16.36
CA GLN A 55 -27.88 -21.96 -15.98
C GLN A 55 -27.04 -21.05 -16.89
N GLN A 56 -27.33 -20.97 -18.18
CA GLN A 56 -26.68 -20.07 -19.11
C GLN A 56 -26.87 -18.60 -18.70
N LEU A 57 -28.10 -18.20 -18.38
CA LEU A 57 -28.38 -16.82 -17.94
C LEU A 57 -27.76 -16.52 -16.56
N GLU A 58 -27.78 -17.51 -15.65
CA GLU A 58 -27.12 -17.38 -14.35
C GLU A 58 -25.60 -17.17 -14.50
N THR A 59 -24.99 -17.89 -15.43
CA THR A 59 -23.56 -17.71 -15.75
C THR A 59 -23.30 -16.32 -16.31
N GLU A 60 -24.12 -15.83 -17.24
CA GLU A 60 -24.00 -14.48 -17.79
C GLU A 60 -24.11 -13.40 -16.69
N TYR A 61 -25.06 -13.56 -15.76
CA TYR A 61 -25.21 -12.66 -14.61
C TYR A 61 -23.94 -12.67 -13.72
N ASN A 62 -23.40 -13.84 -13.41
CA ASN A 62 -22.20 -13.98 -12.59
C ASN A 62 -20.96 -13.40 -13.27
N MET A 63 -20.84 -13.56 -14.59
CA MET A 63 -19.76 -12.90 -15.36
C MET A 63 -19.87 -11.37 -15.26
N ASN A 64 -21.06 -10.81 -15.40
CA ASN A 64 -21.27 -9.37 -15.26
C ASN A 64 -20.94 -8.87 -13.83
N LEU A 65 -21.24 -9.65 -12.79
CA LEU A 65 -20.82 -9.32 -11.42
C LEU A 65 -19.30 -9.27 -11.29
N ALA A 66 -18.58 -10.22 -11.91
CA ALA A 66 -17.12 -10.23 -11.91
C ALA A 66 -16.53 -9.00 -12.64
N ASP A 67 -17.13 -8.59 -13.76
CA ASP A 67 -16.75 -7.38 -14.48
C ASP A 67 -16.94 -6.12 -13.62
N ILE A 68 -18.04 -6.01 -12.89
CA ILE A 68 -18.30 -4.92 -11.94
C ILE A 68 -17.19 -4.86 -10.88
N GLU A 69 -16.86 -6.00 -10.27
CA GLU A 69 -15.79 -6.04 -9.26
C GLU A 69 -14.42 -5.67 -9.85
N LEU A 70 -14.12 -6.11 -11.07
CA LEU A 70 -12.89 -5.71 -11.76
C LEU A 70 -12.83 -4.19 -11.98
N LEU A 71 -13.94 -3.58 -12.42
CA LEU A 71 -14.04 -2.12 -12.61
C LEU A 71 -13.85 -1.37 -11.29
N LYS A 72 -14.48 -1.82 -10.20
CA LYS A 72 -14.29 -1.23 -8.87
C LYS A 72 -12.84 -1.28 -8.41
N VAL A 73 -12.14 -2.39 -8.63
CA VAL A 73 -10.71 -2.51 -8.32
C VAL A 73 -9.89 -1.53 -9.16
N ARG A 74 -10.20 -1.36 -10.45
CA ARG A 74 -9.52 -0.38 -11.32
C ARG A 74 -9.74 1.05 -10.83
N ILE A 75 -10.96 1.40 -10.46
CA ILE A 75 -11.32 2.71 -9.90
C ILE A 75 -10.57 2.94 -8.57
N ALA A 76 -10.54 1.95 -7.69
CA ALA A 76 -9.79 2.07 -6.44
C ALA A 76 -8.29 2.33 -6.66
N ARG A 77 -7.71 1.82 -7.75
CA ARG A 77 -6.30 2.08 -8.13
C ARG A 77 -6.04 3.48 -8.68
N THR A 78 -7.08 4.23 -9.07
CA THR A 78 -6.93 5.63 -9.46
C THR A 78 -6.74 6.55 -8.25
N GLU A 79 -7.00 6.05 -7.06
CA GLU A 79 -6.81 6.74 -5.80
C GLU A 79 -5.50 6.33 -5.15
N ILE A 80 -4.52 7.21 -5.19
CA ILE A 80 -3.24 7.00 -4.50
C ILE A 80 -3.40 7.49 -3.07
N ARG A 81 -3.38 6.56 -2.12
CA ARG A 81 -3.54 6.83 -0.69
C ARG A 81 -2.25 6.58 0.09
N ALA A 82 -2.09 7.26 1.22
CA ALA A 82 -0.94 7.08 2.11
C ALA A 82 -0.90 5.64 2.65
N PRO A 83 0.20 4.89 2.46
CA PRO A 83 0.33 3.50 2.92
C PRO A 83 0.57 3.39 4.44
N PHE A 84 1.07 4.45 5.08
CA PHE A 84 1.35 4.56 6.52
C PHE A 84 1.28 6.01 6.97
N ASP A 85 1.30 6.23 8.28
CA ASP A 85 1.35 7.58 8.87
C ASP A 85 2.73 8.19 8.64
N GLY A 86 2.79 9.45 8.17
CA GLY A 86 4.09 10.06 7.90
C GLY A 86 3.99 11.51 7.43
N ARG A 87 5.14 12.07 7.14
CA ARG A 87 5.25 13.41 6.56
C ARG A 87 5.47 13.32 5.06
N MET A 88 4.65 14.05 4.30
CA MET A 88 4.80 14.18 2.84
C MET A 88 6.06 14.97 2.49
N GLY A 89 6.82 14.45 1.52
CA GLY A 89 7.91 15.18 0.87
C GLY A 89 7.41 16.13 -0.23
N PHE A 90 8.32 16.45 -1.15
CA PHE A 90 8.01 17.30 -2.29
C PHE A 90 7.13 16.58 -3.31
N ARG A 91 6.33 17.35 -4.02
CA ARG A 91 5.52 16.92 -5.15
C ARG A 91 6.36 17.00 -6.42
N PHE A 92 6.34 15.93 -7.23
CA PHE A 92 7.08 15.86 -8.50
C PHE A 92 6.16 15.97 -9.73
N VAL A 93 4.86 16.10 -9.52
CA VAL A 93 3.86 16.19 -10.58
C VAL A 93 2.90 17.33 -10.32
N SER A 94 2.33 17.92 -11.36
CA SER A 94 1.33 19.00 -11.29
C SER A 94 -0.07 18.45 -11.59
N GLU A 95 -1.11 19.18 -11.20
CA GLU A 95 -2.47 18.87 -11.61
C GLU A 95 -2.59 18.91 -13.12
N GLY A 96 -3.31 17.96 -13.71
CA GLY A 96 -3.43 17.79 -15.15
C GLY A 96 -2.25 17.09 -15.83
N SER A 97 -1.19 16.72 -15.09
CA SER A 97 -0.08 15.97 -15.66
C SER A 97 -0.48 14.54 -16.03
N TYR A 98 0.03 14.07 -17.16
CA TYR A 98 -0.09 12.65 -17.53
C TYR A 98 0.82 11.79 -16.65
N LEU A 99 0.25 10.74 -16.03
CA LEU A 99 0.98 9.84 -15.16
C LEU A 99 1.19 8.46 -15.82
N GLN A 100 2.39 7.96 -15.74
CA GLN A 100 2.71 6.57 -16.05
C GLN A 100 2.88 5.78 -14.74
N SER A 101 2.78 4.45 -14.80
CA SER A 101 2.89 3.58 -13.62
C SER A 101 4.22 3.71 -12.87
N SER A 102 5.28 4.19 -13.52
CA SER A 102 6.61 4.44 -12.95
C SER A 102 6.82 5.87 -12.49
N THR A 103 5.85 6.78 -12.70
CA THR A 103 6.02 8.20 -12.36
C THR A 103 6.03 8.38 -10.84
N LYS A 104 7.12 8.96 -10.34
CA LYS A 104 7.22 9.33 -8.92
C LYS A 104 6.35 10.56 -8.67
N VAL A 105 5.31 10.40 -7.87
CA VAL A 105 4.36 11.48 -7.53
C VAL A 105 4.84 12.32 -6.36
N SER A 106 5.23 11.66 -5.26
CA SER A 106 5.74 12.27 -4.03
C SER A 106 6.52 11.21 -3.23
N SER A 107 7.03 11.60 -2.08
CA SER A 107 7.56 10.68 -1.08
C SER A 107 6.80 10.86 0.23
N ILE A 108 6.72 9.79 1.01
CA ILE A 108 6.22 9.82 2.39
C ILE A 108 7.29 9.22 3.29
N VAL A 109 7.56 9.86 4.41
CA VAL A 109 8.59 9.43 5.36
C VAL A 109 7.96 9.28 6.73
N ASP A 110 8.17 8.10 7.33
CA ASP A 110 7.87 7.87 8.73
C ASP A 110 9.11 8.26 9.56
N ASN A 111 8.99 9.35 10.28
CA ASN A 111 10.05 9.86 11.16
C ASN A 111 9.85 9.42 12.63
N SER A 112 8.91 8.52 12.93
CA SER A 112 8.64 8.07 14.30
C SER A 112 9.84 7.34 14.91
N TYR A 113 10.60 6.65 14.06
CA TYR A 113 11.83 5.98 14.45
C TYR A 113 12.96 6.34 13.49
N LEU A 114 14.09 6.75 14.06
CA LEU A 114 15.35 6.91 13.33
C LEU A 114 16.17 5.62 13.45
N LYS A 115 16.67 5.16 12.31
CA LYS A 115 17.59 4.02 12.25
C LYS A 115 19.02 4.55 12.20
N ILE A 116 19.84 4.02 13.09
CA ILE A 116 21.25 4.35 13.18
C ILE A 116 22.03 3.11 12.79
N GLU A 117 22.90 3.24 11.79
CA GLU A 117 23.78 2.17 11.35
C GLU A 117 25.22 2.55 11.73
N PHE A 118 25.94 1.63 12.32
CA PHE A 118 27.32 1.81 12.75
C PHE A 118 28.05 0.48 12.79
N SER A 119 29.39 0.53 12.72
CA SER A 119 30.23 -0.67 12.74
C SER A 119 31.06 -0.74 14.01
N ILE A 120 31.28 -1.94 14.51
CA ILE A 120 32.18 -2.21 15.63
C ILE A 120 33.19 -3.31 15.22
N PRO A 121 34.38 -3.37 15.86
CA PRO A 121 35.34 -4.43 15.59
C PRO A 121 34.76 -5.84 15.81
N GLU A 122 35.11 -6.80 14.95
CA GLU A 122 34.62 -8.18 14.98
C GLU A 122 34.89 -8.92 16.29
N LYS A 123 35.93 -8.53 17.03
CA LYS A 123 36.24 -9.11 18.35
C LYS A 123 35.09 -9.03 19.38
N TYR A 124 34.07 -8.22 19.10
CA TYR A 124 32.92 -8.05 19.98
C TYR A 124 31.68 -8.87 19.51
N ILE A 125 31.85 -9.74 18.49
CA ILE A 125 30.73 -10.50 17.90
C ILE A 125 30.06 -11.44 18.91
N ASP A 126 30.83 -12.03 19.84
CA ASP A 126 30.32 -12.95 20.84
C ASP A 126 29.53 -12.29 21.99
N LEU A 127 29.48 -10.96 21.99
CA LEU A 127 28.70 -10.26 23.00
C LEU A 127 27.21 -10.24 22.64
N PRO A 128 26.31 -10.32 23.62
CA PRO A 128 24.88 -10.15 23.37
C PRO A 128 24.59 -8.68 23.04
N LEU A 129 24.72 -8.32 21.77
CA LEU A 129 24.61 -6.94 21.30
C LEU A 129 23.16 -6.50 21.08
N VAL A 130 22.26 -7.41 20.67
CA VAL A 130 20.84 -7.12 20.47
C VAL A 130 20.17 -6.79 21.81
N GLY A 131 19.38 -5.73 21.84
CA GLY A 131 18.72 -5.22 23.06
C GLY A 131 19.59 -4.26 23.89
N ARG A 132 20.87 -4.09 23.54
CA ARG A 132 21.72 -3.10 24.23
C ARG A 132 21.32 -1.69 23.86
N LYS A 133 21.35 -0.83 24.88
CA LYS A 133 21.18 0.61 24.71
C LYS A 133 22.53 1.26 24.51
N LEU A 134 22.58 2.13 23.53
CA LEU A 134 23.77 2.88 23.16
C LEU A 134 23.44 4.36 23.15
N THR A 135 24.41 5.17 23.57
CA THR A 135 24.29 6.62 23.56
C THR A 135 25.01 7.18 22.35
N PHE A 136 24.32 7.98 21.56
CA PHE A 136 24.85 8.67 20.39
C PHE A 136 24.78 10.17 20.60
N GLN A 137 25.78 10.85 20.10
CA GLN A 137 25.76 12.31 19.97
C GLN A 137 25.80 12.67 18.49
N PRO A 138 24.68 13.13 17.91
CA PRO A 138 24.68 13.57 16.52
C PRO A 138 25.64 14.75 16.33
N SER A 139 26.33 14.77 15.20
CA SER A 139 27.25 15.88 14.87
C SER A 139 26.50 17.21 14.84
N GLY A 140 27.03 18.22 15.54
CA GLY A 140 26.43 19.55 15.65
C GLY A 140 25.32 19.67 16.68
N MET A 141 25.05 18.64 17.50
CA MET A 141 24.07 18.69 18.59
C MET A 141 24.77 18.51 19.94
N GLU A 142 24.32 19.27 20.95
CA GLU A 142 24.88 19.18 22.32
C GLU A 142 24.21 18.09 23.17
N TYR A 143 23.10 17.50 22.69
CA TYR A 143 22.38 16.47 23.44
C TYR A 143 22.71 15.07 22.93
N GLN A 144 22.68 14.14 23.85
CA GLN A 144 22.83 12.72 23.57
C GLN A 144 21.47 12.07 23.38
N ILE A 145 21.43 11.07 22.50
CA ILE A 145 20.25 10.24 22.25
C ILE A 145 20.55 8.79 22.62
N GLU A 146 19.59 8.12 23.26
CA GLU A 146 19.67 6.71 23.58
C GLU A 146 18.94 5.89 22.49
N ALA A 147 19.64 4.95 21.88
CA ALA A 147 19.08 4.05 20.88
C ALA A 147 19.33 2.59 21.28
N GLU A 148 18.41 1.72 20.91
CA GLU A 148 18.46 0.29 21.18
C GLU A 148 18.91 -0.48 19.95
N VAL A 149 19.93 -1.33 20.10
CA VAL A 149 20.36 -2.23 19.03
C VAL A 149 19.27 -3.27 18.77
N TYR A 150 18.79 -3.36 17.55
CA TYR A 150 17.76 -4.34 17.18
C TYR A 150 18.23 -5.37 16.17
N ALA A 151 19.36 -5.14 15.50
CA ALA A 151 19.93 -6.09 14.55
C ALA A 151 21.46 -5.98 14.50
N VAL A 152 22.08 -7.11 14.24
CA VAL A 152 23.52 -7.27 13.99
C VAL A 152 23.63 -8.01 12.66
N ASP A 153 24.47 -7.53 11.77
CA ASP A 153 24.78 -8.23 10.53
C ASP A 153 25.60 -9.49 10.87
N PRO A 154 25.16 -10.68 10.47
CA PRO A 154 25.90 -11.92 10.73
C PRO A 154 27.20 -11.99 9.92
N GLN A 155 27.36 -11.16 8.90
CA GLN A 155 28.55 -11.13 8.05
C GLN A 155 29.49 -10.00 8.48
N ALA A 156 30.73 -10.36 8.84
CA ALA A 156 31.78 -9.39 9.07
C ALA A 156 32.34 -8.86 7.74
N ASP A 157 32.66 -7.59 7.68
CA ASP A 157 33.40 -7.00 6.59
C ASP A 157 34.88 -7.41 6.73
N VAL A 158 35.35 -8.23 5.79
CA VAL A 158 36.72 -8.78 5.81
C VAL A 158 37.78 -7.71 5.58
N ALA A 159 37.47 -6.63 4.89
CA ALA A 159 38.43 -5.56 4.61
C ALA A 159 38.65 -4.67 5.82
N THR A 160 37.61 -4.44 6.62
CA THR A 160 37.67 -3.54 7.79
C THR A 160 37.70 -4.26 9.13
N HIS A 161 37.52 -5.59 9.14
CA HIS A 161 37.39 -6.41 10.35
C HIS A 161 36.30 -5.87 11.31
N THR A 162 35.16 -5.48 10.75
CA THR A 162 34.03 -4.92 11.50
C THR A 162 32.75 -5.66 11.22
N ILE A 163 31.84 -5.62 12.18
CA ILE A 163 30.45 -6.04 12.03
C ILE A 163 29.53 -4.83 12.08
N THR A 164 28.49 -4.83 11.24
CA THR A 164 27.54 -3.72 11.16
C THR A 164 26.34 -3.99 12.08
N LEU A 165 25.99 -2.99 12.87
CA LEU A 165 24.86 -3.01 13.78
C LEU A 165 23.83 -1.96 13.37
N ARG A 166 22.57 -2.25 13.68
CA ARG A 166 21.50 -1.27 13.55
C ARG A 166 20.81 -1.05 14.89
N ALA A 167 20.74 0.21 15.26
CA ALA A 167 19.98 0.66 16.43
C ALA A 167 18.79 1.52 15.99
N ARG A 168 17.76 1.56 16.82
CA ARG A 168 16.58 2.42 16.63
C ARG A 168 16.47 3.42 17.76
N TYR A 169 16.13 4.64 17.41
CA TYR A 169 15.80 5.72 18.32
C TYR A 169 14.38 6.18 18.05
N ARG A 170 13.55 6.25 19.08
CA ARG A 170 12.21 6.83 18.96
C ARG A 170 12.33 8.34 18.88
N ASN A 171 11.96 8.91 17.74
CA ASN A 171 12.01 10.34 17.55
C ASN A 171 10.86 11.03 18.30
N THR A 172 11.19 11.73 19.37
CA THR A 172 10.23 12.49 20.20
C THR A 172 10.17 13.97 19.82
N LYS A 173 10.99 14.41 18.85
CA LYS A 173 11.09 15.80 18.41
C LYS A 173 10.63 15.93 16.95
N ASN A 174 9.38 15.55 16.66
CA ASN A 174 8.76 15.78 15.35
C ASN A 174 8.41 17.24 15.16
#